data_ed3e7b07b55063180fb51ecc9f9d8188
#
_entry.id   ed3e7b07b55063180fb51ecc9f9d8188
#
_cell.length_a   1.000
_cell.length_b   1.000
_cell.length_c   1.000
_cell.angle_alpha   90.00
_cell.angle_beta   90.00
_cell.angle_gamma   90.00
#
_symmetry.space_group_name_H-M   'P 1'
#
loop_
_entity.id
_entity.type
_entity.pdbx_description
1 polymer ?
#
loop_
_entity_poly.entity_id
_entity_poly.type
_entity_poly.pdbx_seq_one_letter_code
_entity_poly.pdbx_strand_id
1 'polypeptide(L)'
;MSYSRRDLLAMASSIGVASLMDRVATVRAQPGAAARSRTIETSALTIGFEESGDPQGFPVVLLHGFPDDARAYDRVAPTLVTAGYRVIVPYLRGYGPTRIRDPRVRTGEQAAIGQDVIDLMDAIGVKRFAVSGYDWGGRAGCIAAALHRDRVRAAVFISGYLIQDTISDPQPAPPERERAIWYQYYFNTERGRLGLAANRRSLCRLLWETWSPTWKFTDEEYNKTAVSFDNPDFVDVVIHSYRHRIRNAPGEPRFEEMERVLAKRPPIDVPTIVLHPTDDGVTGRPSPNAAADTANFSQLVDRRIVEGAGHFMPREKPDAVSTALLDVLRTTK
;
A
#
# COMPACT_ATOMS: atom_id res chain seq x y z
N MET A 1 -58.40 62.56 5.00
CA MET A 1 -57.72 62.31 3.72
C MET A 1 -57.83 60.84 3.43
N SER A 2 -58.69 60.44 2.48
CA SER A 2 -58.92 59.06 2.14
C SER A 2 -58.04 58.70 0.94
N TYR A 3 -57.21 57.75 1.12
CA TYR A 3 -56.41 57.16 -0.01
C TYR A 3 -57.30 56.28 -0.87
N SER A 4 -57.21 56.44 -2.19
CA SER A 4 -58.03 55.73 -3.12
C SER A 4 -57.46 54.26 -3.32
N ARG A 5 -58.34 53.34 -3.71
CA ARG A 5 -57.96 51.92 -3.99
C ARG A 5 -56.88 51.75 -5.07
N ARG A 6 -56.55 52.79 -5.83
CA ARG A 6 -55.53 52.79 -6.86
C ARG A 6 -54.13 53.01 -6.27
N ASP A 7 -54.01 53.70 -5.12
CA ASP A 7 -52.73 53.96 -4.49
C ASP A 7 -52.16 52.72 -3.73
N LEU A 8 -53.09 51.84 -3.32
CA LEU A 8 -52.69 50.55 -2.67
C LEU A 8 -52.25 49.45 -3.62
N LEU A 9 -52.58 49.58 -4.93
CA LEU A 9 -52.14 48.61 -5.96
C LEU A 9 -50.79 48.91 -6.59
N ALA A 10 -50.22 50.10 -6.37
CA ALA A 10 -48.92 50.49 -6.89
C ALA A 10 -47.74 50.13 -5.97
N MET A 11 -48.00 49.71 -4.71
CA MET A 11 -46.94 49.29 -3.77
C MET A 11 -46.78 47.76 -3.66
N ALA A 12 -47.51 46.96 -4.44
CA ALA A 12 -47.46 45.50 -4.37
C ALA A 12 -46.66 44.82 -5.50
N SER A 13 -45.86 45.56 -6.28
CA SER A 13 -45.19 45.02 -7.47
C SER A 13 -43.66 45.12 -7.43
N SER A 14 -43.02 44.99 -6.25
CA SER A 14 -41.55 44.91 -6.19
C SER A 14 -41.02 44.03 -5.04
N ILE A 15 -41.76 42.97 -4.70
CA ILE A 15 -41.15 41.88 -3.95
C ILE A 15 -40.85 40.77 -4.96
N GLY A 16 -39.68 40.86 -5.56
CA GLY A 16 -39.11 39.79 -6.38
C GLY A 16 -38.89 38.56 -5.48
N VAL A 17 -39.66 37.51 -5.77
CA VAL A 17 -39.38 36.18 -5.25
C VAL A 17 -38.01 35.76 -5.80
N ALA A 18 -36.95 36.07 -5.07
CA ALA A 18 -35.66 35.47 -5.27
C ALA A 18 -35.79 34.00 -4.87
N SER A 19 -35.97 33.13 -5.86
CA SER A 19 -35.80 31.69 -5.72
C SER A 19 -34.47 31.43 -5.08
N LEU A 20 -34.45 31.04 -3.80
CA LEU A 20 -33.33 30.38 -3.16
C LEU A 20 -33.21 29.00 -3.81
N MET A 21 -32.63 28.94 -5.01
CA MET A 21 -32.01 27.73 -5.44
C MET A 21 -30.68 27.62 -4.64
N ASP A 22 -30.72 26.78 -3.67
CA ASP A 22 -29.54 26.26 -2.99
C ASP A 22 -28.50 25.84 -4.08
N ARG A 23 -27.56 26.73 -4.35
CA ARG A 23 -26.36 26.37 -5.06
C ARG A 23 -25.55 25.48 -4.11
N VAL A 24 -25.88 24.20 -4.07
CA VAL A 24 -24.91 23.19 -3.68
C VAL A 24 -23.76 23.33 -4.68
N ALA A 25 -22.79 24.15 -4.33
CA ALA A 25 -21.53 24.21 -5.04
C ALA A 25 -20.90 22.83 -4.84
N THR A 26 -21.11 21.95 -5.81
CA THR A 26 -20.26 20.77 -5.96
C THR A 26 -18.84 21.28 -6.12
N VAL A 27 -18.10 21.26 -5.03
CA VAL A 27 -16.65 21.48 -5.04
C VAL A 27 -16.08 20.31 -5.82
N ARG A 28 -16.02 20.46 -7.13
CA ARG A 28 -15.20 19.58 -7.98
C ARG A 28 -13.76 19.77 -7.49
N ALA A 29 -13.19 18.74 -6.89
CA ALA A 29 -11.78 18.74 -6.58
C ALA A 29 -11.01 19.08 -7.86
N GLN A 30 -10.14 20.09 -7.79
CA GLN A 30 -9.32 20.45 -8.94
C GLN A 30 -8.40 19.27 -9.26
N PRO A 31 -8.32 18.83 -10.53
CA PRO A 31 -7.34 17.84 -10.93
C PRO A 31 -5.94 18.39 -10.63
N GLY A 32 -5.19 17.71 -9.76
CA GLY A 32 -3.83 18.09 -9.41
C GLY A 32 -3.62 18.67 -8.01
N ALA A 33 -4.58 18.56 -7.09
CA ALA A 33 -4.32 18.90 -5.69
C ALA A 33 -3.17 18.03 -5.15
N ALA A 34 -2.11 18.67 -4.64
CA ALA A 34 -0.98 18.00 -4.01
C ALA A 34 -1.45 17.04 -2.91
N ALA A 35 -0.77 15.91 -2.78
CA ALA A 35 -1.07 14.95 -1.73
C ALA A 35 -1.05 15.62 -0.35
N ARG A 36 -2.05 15.34 0.48
CA ARG A 36 -2.15 15.85 1.85
C ARG A 36 -1.60 14.79 2.80
N SER A 37 -0.56 15.12 3.54
CA SER A 37 -0.07 14.28 4.63
C SER A 37 -1.03 14.34 5.81
N ARG A 38 -1.43 13.19 6.33
CA ARG A 38 -2.37 13.02 7.45
C ARG A 38 -1.88 11.96 8.42
N THR A 39 -2.39 12.01 9.62
CA THR A 39 -2.24 10.95 10.62
C THR A 39 -3.60 10.56 11.18
N ILE A 40 -3.78 9.29 11.52
CA ILE A 40 -4.99 8.77 12.16
C ILE A 40 -4.61 7.74 13.22
N GLU A 41 -5.30 7.75 14.34
CA GLU A 41 -5.12 6.75 15.38
C GLU A 41 -5.94 5.50 15.11
N THR A 42 -5.32 4.35 15.29
CA THR A 42 -5.94 3.03 15.31
C THR A 42 -5.70 2.37 16.67
N SER A 43 -6.13 1.13 16.85
CA SER A 43 -5.89 0.38 18.09
C SER A 43 -4.40 0.19 18.40
N ALA A 44 -3.56 -0.03 17.38
CA ALA A 44 -2.14 -0.36 17.50
C ALA A 44 -1.20 0.78 17.12
N LEU A 45 -1.60 1.61 16.16
CA LEU A 45 -0.74 2.59 15.53
C LEU A 45 -1.37 3.99 15.51
N THR A 46 -0.51 5.01 15.45
CA THR A 46 -0.84 6.27 14.79
C THR A 46 -0.29 6.16 13.37
N ILE A 47 -1.16 5.97 12.38
CA ILE A 47 -0.76 5.75 10.98
C ILE A 47 -0.64 7.08 10.26
N GLY A 48 0.55 7.33 9.70
CA GLY A 48 0.75 8.40 8.74
C GLY A 48 0.39 7.92 7.34
N PHE A 49 -0.29 8.76 6.57
CA PHE A 49 -0.63 8.46 5.18
C PHE A 49 -0.76 9.73 4.35
N GLU A 50 -0.62 9.57 3.06
CA GLU A 50 -0.86 10.63 2.09
C GLU A 50 -2.18 10.38 1.37
N GLU A 51 -2.97 11.41 1.18
CA GLU A 51 -4.26 11.35 0.54
C GLU A 51 -4.35 12.37 -0.58
N SER A 52 -4.79 11.95 -1.75
CA SER A 52 -4.97 12.80 -2.93
C SER A 52 -6.20 12.39 -3.73
N GLY A 53 -6.66 13.28 -4.61
CA GLY A 53 -7.85 13.06 -5.45
C GLY A 53 -9.15 13.51 -4.78
N ASP A 54 -10.27 13.10 -5.38
CA ASP A 54 -11.60 13.45 -4.90
C ASP A 54 -11.92 12.66 -3.61
N PRO A 55 -12.22 13.29 -2.47
CA PRO A 55 -12.62 12.60 -1.25
C PRO A 55 -13.86 11.69 -1.42
N GLN A 56 -14.69 11.94 -2.42
CA GLN A 56 -15.86 11.12 -2.78
C GLN A 56 -15.53 10.07 -3.86
N GLY A 57 -14.33 10.12 -4.43
CA GLY A 57 -13.87 9.14 -5.39
C GLY A 57 -13.73 7.75 -4.77
N PHE A 58 -13.80 6.71 -5.61
CA PHE A 58 -13.59 5.35 -5.10
C PHE A 58 -12.16 5.18 -4.58
N PRO A 59 -11.97 4.65 -3.35
CA PRO A 59 -10.66 4.60 -2.71
C PRO A 59 -9.74 3.54 -3.34
N VAL A 60 -8.50 3.93 -3.60
CA VAL A 60 -7.40 3.06 -4.03
C VAL A 60 -6.26 3.19 -3.03
N VAL A 61 -5.88 2.09 -2.40
CA VAL A 61 -4.80 2.02 -1.42
C VAL A 61 -3.55 1.49 -2.08
N LEU A 62 -2.43 2.22 -1.93
CA LEU A 62 -1.14 1.88 -2.53
C LEU A 62 -0.12 1.61 -1.41
N LEU A 63 0.41 0.37 -1.36
CA LEU A 63 1.19 -0.14 -0.26
C LEU A 63 2.64 -0.38 -0.67
N HIS A 64 3.56 0.37 -0.09
CA HIS A 64 5.00 0.22 -0.32
C HIS A 64 5.58 -1.02 0.36
N GLY A 65 6.81 -1.40 -0.03
CA GLY A 65 7.56 -2.51 0.58
C GLY A 65 8.74 -2.05 1.43
N PHE A 66 9.54 -3.02 1.88
CA PHE A 66 10.85 -2.82 2.49
C PHE A 66 11.93 -2.80 1.40
N PRO A 67 12.95 -1.97 1.48
CA PRO A 67 13.06 -0.75 2.26
C PRO A 67 12.66 0.47 1.41
N ASP A 68 11.39 0.77 1.38
CA ASP A 68 10.83 1.92 0.64
C ASP A 68 9.80 2.66 1.51
N ASP A 69 9.12 3.65 0.99
CA ASP A 69 8.07 4.39 1.68
C ASP A 69 6.96 4.88 0.74
N ALA A 70 6.08 5.75 1.22
CA ALA A 70 4.97 6.29 0.44
C ALA A 70 5.42 6.96 -0.88
N ARG A 71 6.67 7.45 -0.97
CA ARG A 71 7.25 8.05 -2.19
C ARG A 71 7.32 7.08 -3.36
N ALA A 72 7.22 5.75 -3.11
CA ALA A 72 7.14 4.74 -4.18
C ALA A 72 6.04 5.04 -5.20
N TYR A 73 4.98 5.71 -4.77
CA TYR A 73 3.79 5.93 -5.58
C TYR A 73 3.64 7.38 -6.08
N ASP A 74 4.63 8.23 -5.90
CA ASP A 74 4.59 9.65 -6.33
C ASP A 74 4.27 9.81 -7.82
N ARG A 75 4.68 8.85 -8.65
CA ARG A 75 4.42 8.84 -10.09
C ARG A 75 3.20 8.01 -10.53
N VAL A 76 2.68 7.16 -9.65
CA VAL A 76 1.48 6.35 -9.91
C VAL A 76 0.21 7.11 -9.51
N ALA A 77 0.22 7.73 -8.32
CA ALA A 77 -0.94 8.39 -7.74
C ALA A 77 -1.59 9.46 -8.65
N PRO A 78 -0.83 10.35 -9.32
CA PRO A 78 -1.42 11.39 -10.17
C PRO A 78 -2.30 10.85 -11.31
N THR A 79 -1.93 9.71 -11.91
CA THR A 79 -2.72 9.06 -12.97
C THR A 79 -4.08 8.60 -12.46
N LEU A 80 -4.13 8.01 -11.26
CA LEU A 80 -5.36 7.57 -10.63
C LEU A 80 -6.24 8.75 -10.19
N VAL A 81 -5.61 9.81 -9.66
CA VAL A 81 -6.30 11.06 -9.30
C VAL A 81 -6.97 11.69 -10.52
N THR A 82 -6.26 11.76 -11.65
CA THR A 82 -6.80 12.26 -12.91
C THR A 82 -7.99 11.42 -13.42
N ALA A 83 -7.98 10.12 -13.10
CA ALA A 83 -9.08 9.22 -13.43
C ALA A 83 -10.26 9.29 -12.43
N GLY A 84 -10.19 10.18 -11.41
CA GLY A 84 -11.27 10.44 -10.46
C GLY A 84 -11.25 9.56 -9.21
N TYR A 85 -10.16 8.85 -8.93
CA TYR A 85 -10.04 8.01 -7.74
C TYR A 85 -9.53 8.82 -6.54
N ARG A 86 -9.93 8.38 -5.34
CA ARG A 86 -9.34 8.79 -4.07
C ARG A 86 -8.14 7.89 -3.79
N VAL A 87 -6.95 8.44 -3.77
CA VAL A 87 -5.71 7.67 -3.58
C VAL A 87 -5.21 7.84 -2.16
N ILE A 88 -4.91 6.73 -1.50
CA ILE A 88 -4.46 6.63 -0.11
C ILE A 88 -3.14 5.85 -0.11
N VAL A 89 -2.07 6.49 0.38
CA VAL A 89 -0.72 5.90 0.41
C VAL A 89 -0.21 5.93 1.85
N PRO A 90 -0.43 4.88 2.64
CA PRO A 90 0.06 4.84 4.01
C PRO A 90 1.57 4.60 4.07
N TYR A 91 2.19 5.11 5.14
CA TYR A 91 3.47 4.64 5.60
C TYR A 91 3.24 3.41 6.48
N LEU A 92 3.81 2.28 6.10
CA LEU A 92 3.69 1.04 6.86
C LEU A 92 4.27 1.20 8.27
N ARG A 93 3.94 0.27 9.19
CA ARG A 93 4.52 0.24 10.55
C ARG A 93 6.04 0.29 10.50
N GLY A 94 6.64 1.15 11.32
CA GLY A 94 8.09 1.39 11.35
C GLY A 94 8.60 2.37 10.29
N TYR A 95 7.75 3.03 9.51
CA TYR A 95 8.17 3.96 8.47
C TYR A 95 7.61 5.38 8.65
N GLY A 96 8.38 6.37 8.22
CA GLY A 96 7.97 7.77 8.14
C GLY A 96 7.28 8.27 9.41
N PRO A 97 6.10 8.89 9.32
CA PRO A 97 5.37 9.39 10.47
C PRO A 97 4.55 8.35 11.23
N THR A 98 4.42 7.11 10.73
CA THR A 98 3.69 6.04 11.45
C THR A 98 4.41 5.68 12.76
N ARG A 99 3.66 5.56 13.86
CA ARG A 99 4.19 5.25 15.19
C ARG A 99 3.44 4.09 15.82
N ILE A 100 4.18 3.19 16.46
CA ILE A 100 3.60 2.15 17.32
C ILE A 100 3.20 2.78 18.65
N ARG A 101 1.95 2.58 19.07
CA ARG A 101 1.39 3.20 20.28
C ARG A 101 1.89 2.54 21.56
N ASP A 102 2.11 1.24 21.54
CA ASP A 102 2.75 0.52 22.63
C ASP A 102 4.16 0.06 22.21
N PRO A 103 5.21 0.73 22.68
CA PRO A 103 6.58 0.42 22.27
C PRO A 103 7.07 -0.97 22.72
N ARG A 104 6.30 -1.68 23.57
CA ARG A 104 6.62 -3.06 23.99
C ARG A 104 6.27 -4.08 22.89
N VAL A 105 5.42 -3.71 21.92
CA VAL A 105 4.96 -4.58 20.83
C VAL A 105 5.38 -4.03 19.46
N ARG A 106 6.71 -3.86 19.29
CA ARG A 106 7.30 -3.45 18.00
C ARG A 106 7.46 -4.64 17.07
N THR A 107 6.33 -5.17 16.61
CA THR A 107 6.26 -6.37 15.79
C THR A 107 6.10 -6.02 14.31
N GLY A 108 6.51 -6.94 13.43
CA GLY A 108 6.46 -6.79 11.98
C GLY A 108 6.01 -8.07 11.28
N GLU A 109 5.24 -8.96 11.97
CA GLU A 109 4.64 -10.13 11.36
C GLU A 109 3.63 -9.75 10.26
N GLN A 110 3.46 -10.63 9.30
CA GLN A 110 2.60 -10.35 8.14
C GLN A 110 1.14 -10.13 8.53
N ALA A 111 0.62 -10.83 9.53
CA ALA A 111 -0.74 -10.65 10.02
C ALA A 111 -0.96 -9.23 10.56
N ALA A 112 0.00 -8.70 11.30
CA ALA A 112 -0.07 -7.33 11.83
C ALA A 112 -0.03 -6.28 10.70
N ILE A 113 0.85 -6.45 9.70
CA ILE A 113 0.93 -5.52 8.55
C ILE A 113 -0.38 -5.58 7.73
N GLY A 114 -0.97 -6.76 7.56
CA GLY A 114 -2.27 -6.93 6.90
C GLY A 114 -3.42 -6.28 7.66
N GLN A 115 -3.44 -6.44 9.00
CA GLN A 115 -4.46 -5.84 9.86
C GLN A 115 -4.38 -4.31 9.87
N ASP A 116 -3.17 -3.74 9.82
CA ASP A 116 -2.99 -2.28 9.77
C ASP A 116 -3.71 -1.63 8.58
N VAL A 117 -3.81 -2.33 7.45
CA VAL A 117 -4.55 -1.83 6.27
C VAL A 117 -6.03 -1.73 6.57
N ILE A 118 -6.60 -2.74 7.21
CA ILE A 118 -8.02 -2.77 7.59
C ILE A 118 -8.31 -1.72 8.66
N ASP A 119 -7.47 -1.64 9.68
CA ASP A 119 -7.59 -0.66 10.76
C ASP A 119 -7.54 0.78 10.23
N LEU A 120 -6.65 1.06 9.26
CA LEU A 120 -6.61 2.36 8.60
C LEU A 120 -7.90 2.63 7.85
N MET A 121 -8.40 1.68 7.04
CA MET A 121 -9.62 1.86 6.28
C MET A 121 -10.84 2.10 7.20
N ASP A 122 -10.91 1.41 8.33
CA ASP A 122 -11.96 1.59 9.32
C ASP A 122 -11.87 2.98 9.99
N ALA A 123 -10.67 3.38 10.38
CA ALA A 123 -10.44 4.68 11.04
C ALA A 123 -10.79 5.87 10.13
N ILE A 124 -10.60 5.76 8.81
CA ILE A 124 -10.98 6.82 7.84
C ILE A 124 -12.37 6.61 7.22
N GLY A 125 -13.15 5.64 7.71
CA GLY A 125 -14.53 5.38 7.28
C GLY A 125 -14.66 4.78 5.87
N VAL A 126 -13.63 4.14 5.35
CA VAL A 126 -13.63 3.50 4.03
C VAL A 126 -14.12 2.06 4.14
N LYS A 127 -15.29 1.77 3.61
CA LYS A 127 -15.89 0.43 3.65
C LYS A 127 -15.38 -0.50 2.55
N ARG A 128 -15.15 0.02 1.35
CA ARG A 128 -14.68 -0.76 0.18
C ARG A 128 -13.61 0.01 -0.56
N PHE A 129 -12.57 -0.69 -1.02
CA PHE A 129 -11.42 -0.10 -1.68
C PHE A 129 -10.80 -1.07 -2.69
N ALA A 130 -9.96 -0.56 -3.57
CA ALA A 130 -9.00 -1.35 -4.33
C ALA A 130 -7.62 -1.25 -3.68
N VAL A 131 -6.78 -2.27 -3.86
CA VAL A 131 -5.46 -2.31 -3.26
C VAL A 131 -4.39 -2.66 -4.30
N SER A 132 -3.24 -2.01 -4.18
CA SER A 132 -2.02 -2.42 -4.89
C SER A 132 -0.84 -2.41 -3.94
N GLY A 133 0.10 -3.33 -4.16
CA GLY A 133 1.30 -3.37 -3.36
C GLY A 133 2.37 -4.28 -3.94
N TYR A 134 3.56 -4.14 -3.40
CA TYR A 134 4.71 -5.00 -3.67
C TYR A 134 5.46 -5.30 -2.37
N ASP A 135 6.24 -6.34 -2.33
CA ASP A 135 7.02 -6.78 -1.16
C ASP A 135 6.16 -6.84 0.13
N TRP A 136 6.49 -6.12 1.22
CA TRP A 136 5.66 -6.08 2.44
C TRP A 136 4.26 -5.52 2.17
N GLY A 137 4.16 -4.47 1.38
CA GLY A 137 2.88 -3.89 1.01
C GLY A 137 2.05 -4.82 0.12
N GLY A 138 2.70 -5.56 -0.77
CA GLY A 138 2.04 -6.61 -1.54
C GLY A 138 1.53 -7.74 -0.65
N ARG A 139 2.29 -8.12 0.38
CA ARG A 139 1.86 -9.09 1.39
C ARG A 139 0.65 -8.60 2.19
N ALA A 140 0.70 -7.36 2.68
CA ALA A 140 -0.41 -6.74 3.38
C ALA A 140 -1.68 -6.68 2.52
N GLY A 141 -1.53 -6.30 1.25
CA GLY A 141 -2.62 -6.27 0.29
C GLY A 141 -3.19 -7.66 -0.02
N CYS A 142 -2.33 -8.68 -0.20
CA CYS A 142 -2.76 -10.06 -0.37
C CYS A 142 -3.57 -10.56 0.85
N ILE A 143 -3.12 -10.24 2.08
CA ILE A 143 -3.82 -10.60 3.31
C ILE A 143 -5.19 -9.92 3.39
N ALA A 144 -5.23 -8.61 3.12
CA ALA A 144 -6.49 -7.87 3.08
C ALA A 144 -7.46 -8.46 2.05
N ALA A 145 -6.99 -8.79 0.85
CA ALA A 145 -7.81 -9.37 -0.21
C ALA A 145 -8.28 -10.80 0.10
N ALA A 146 -7.44 -11.62 0.74
CA ALA A 146 -7.78 -13.00 1.07
C ALA A 146 -8.76 -13.11 2.25
N LEU A 147 -8.57 -12.28 3.29
CA LEU A 147 -9.36 -12.38 4.52
C LEU A 147 -10.56 -11.42 4.57
N HIS A 148 -10.57 -10.35 3.76
CA HIS A 148 -11.61 -9.31 3.74
C HIS A 148 -12.10 -9.03 2.31
N ARG A 149 -12.44 -10.09 1.58
CA ARG A 149 -12.89 -10.01 0.17
C ARG A 149 -14.12 -9.11 -0.06
N ASP A 150 -14.95 -8.94 0.93
CA ASP A 150 -16.09 -8.03 0.92
C ASP A 150 -15.69 -6.56 0.96
N ARG A 151 -14.48 -6.28 1.48
CA ARG A 151 -13.88 -4.94 1.58
C ARG A 151 -13.02 -4.61 0.35
N VAL A 152 -12.33 -5.61 -0.24
CA VAL A 152 -11.42 -5.41 -1.37
C VAL A 152 -12.17 -5.65 -2.69
N ARG A 153 -12.32 -4.61 -3.50
CA ARG A 153 -13.07 -4.65 -4.76
C ARG A 153 -12.25 -5.17 -5.93
N ALA A 154 -10.98 -4.83 -5.96
CA ALA A 154 -10.01 -5.20 -6.99
C ALA A 154 -8.59 -5.10 -6.46
N ALA A 155 -7.65 -5.81 -7.06
CA ALA A 155 -6.26 -5.78 -6.64
C ALA A 155 -5.27 -5.76 -7.81
N VAL A 156 -4.10 -5.14 -7.57
CA VAL A 156 -2.91 -5.28 -8.42
C VAL A 156 -1.73 -5.66 -7.54
N PHE A 157 -1.16 -6.84 -7.75
CA PHE A 157 -0.01 -7.29 -6.98
C PHE A 157 1.23 -7.42 -7.86
N ILE A 158 2.35 -6.90 -7.36
CA ILE A 158 3.65 -7.00 -8.01
C ILE A 158 4.39 -8.19 -7.40
N SER A 159 4.96 -9.03 -8.27
CA SER A 159 5.64 -10.29 -7.95
C SER A 159 4.73 -11.42 -7.44
N GLY A 160 3.41 -11.33 -7.69
CA GLY A 160 2.47 -12.42 -7.45
C GLY A 160 1.91 -12.51 -6.04
N TYR A 161 1.66 -13.74 -5.60
CA TYR A 161 1.10 -14.06 -4.29
C TYR A 161 2.19 -14.02 -3.22
N LEU A 162 2.00 -13.19 -2.18
CA LEU A 162 3.06 -12.86 -1.22
C LEU A 162 2.80 -13.31 0.23
N ILE A 163 1.66 -13.96 0.51
CA ILE A 163 1.41 -14.56 1.83
C ILE A 163 2.36 -15.73 2.04
N GLN A 164 2.97 -15.80 3.21
CA GLN A 164 3.96 -16.81 3.57
C GLN A 164 3.43 -17.76 4.64
N ASP A 165 3.89 -19.01 4.60
CA ASP A 165 3.77 -19.91 5.73
C ASP A 165 4.89 -19.58 6.73
N THR A 166 4.50 -19.06 7.90
CA THR A 166 5.37 -18.70 9.01
C THR A 166 5.29 -19.71 10.17
N ILE A 167 4.49 -20.76 9.99
CA ILE A 167 4.20 -21.76 11.03
C ILE A 167 5.02 -23.04 10.82
N SER A 168 5.09 -23.52 9.57
CA SER A 168 5.85 -24.70 9.22
C SER A 168 7.36 -24.47 9.35
N ASP A 169 8.11 -25.55 9.46
CA ASP A 169 9.58 -25.46 9.48
C ASP A 169 10.10 -24.88 8.17
N PRO A 170 11.01 -23.91 8.23
CA PRO A 170 11.54 -23.29 7.04
C PRO A 170 12.33 -24.28 6.22
N GLN A 171 12.05 -24.32 4.92
CA GLN A 171 12.76 -25.18 3.97
C GLN A 171 13.83 -24.37 3.23
N PRO A 172 15.01 -24.95 2.98
CA PRO A 172 16.05 -24.27 2.22
C PRO A 172 15.60 -24.04 0.77
N ALA A 173 15.95 -22.89 0.23
CA ALA A 173 15.78 -22.57 -1.18
C ALA A 173 17.01 -22.99 -2.01
N PRO A 174 16.94 -22.97 -3.34
CA PRO A 174 18.14 -23.12 -4.18
C PRO A 174 19.23 -22.08 -3.84
N PRO A 175 20.53 -22.43 -3.94
CA PRO A 175 21.64 -21.55 -3.51
C PRO A 175 21.62 -20.14 -4.09
N GLU A 176 21.19 -19.97 -5.34
CA GLU A 176 21.07 -18.66 -5.99
C GLU A 176 20.01 -17.79 -5.29
N ARG A 177 18.92 -18.41 -4.86
CA ARG A 177 17.84 -17.74 -4.10
C ARG A 177 18.33 -17.39 -2.71
N GLU A 178 19.01 -18.29 -2.01
CA GLU A 178 19.59 -18.04 -0.70
C GLU A 178 20.57 -16.85 -0.74
N ARG A 179 21.41 -16.79 -1.78
CA ARG A 179 22.29 -15.64 -2.00
C ARG A 179 21.52 -14.34 -2.21
N ALA A 180 20.42 -14.37 -2.96
CA ALA A 180 19.61 -13.17 -3.22
C ALA A 180 18.92 -12.64 -1.95
N ILE A 181 18.63 -13.51 -0.99
CA ILE A 181 17.98 -13.15 0.28
C ILE A 181 18.93 -13.11 1.48
N TRP A 182 20.26 -12.97 1.24
CA TRP A 182 21.30 -12.97 2.28
C TRP A 182 20.99 -12.07 3.48
N TYR A 183 20.33 -10.93 3.24
CA TYR A 183 19.97 -9.95 4.25
C TYR A 183 19.00 -10.53 5.30
N GLN A 184 18.18 -11.51 4.94
CA GLN A 184 17.28 -12.18 5.87
C GLN A 184 18.08 -12.94 6.94
N TYR A 185 19.14 -13.63 6.55
CA TYR A 185 20.04 -14.30 7.51
C TYR A 185 20.82 -13.29 8.35
N TYR A 186 21.28 -12.21 7.72
CA TYR A 186 21.95 -11.12 8.42
C TYR A 186 21.04 -10.54 9.51
N PHE A 187 19.80 -10.23 9.23
CA PHE A 187 18.82 -9.69 10.20
C PHE A 187 18.42 -10.69 11.29
N ASN A 188 18.64 -11.98 11.07
CA ASN A 188 18.42 -13.00 12.09
C ASN A 188 19.57 -13.06 13.14
N THR A 189 20.69 -12.41 12.89
CA THR A 189 21.81 -12.30 13.84
C THR A 189 21.74 -10.99 14.63
N GLU A 190 22.37 -10.97 15.82
CA GLU A 190 22.54 -9.73 16.56
C GLU A 190 23.44 -8.73 15.83
N ARG A 191 24.45 -9.23 15.11
CA ARG A 191 25.30 -8.41 14.24
C ARG A 191 24.48 -7.69 13.18
N GLY A 192 23.47 -8.36 12.62
CA GLY A 192 22.56 -7.76 11.62
C GLY A 192 21.67 -6.68 12.22
N ARG A 193 21.16 -6.88 13.43
CA ARG A 193 20.38 -5.87 14.16
C ARG A 193 21.21 -4.60 14.41
N LEU A 194 22.41 -4.77 14.94
CA LEU A 194 23.35 -3.68 15.20
C LEU A 194 23.80 -3.01 13.89
N GLY A 195 24.03 -3.80 12.84
CA GLY A 195 24.40 -3.30 11.52
C GLY A 195 23.29 -2.46 10.88
N LEU A 196 22.03 -2.90 10.96
CA LEU A 196 20.90 -2.11 10.49
C LEU A 196 20.76 -0.81 11.30
N ALA A 197 20.90 -0.87 12.61
CA ALA A 197 20.80 0.32 13.48
C ALA A 197 21.88 1.36 13.16
N ALA A 198 23.12 0.91 12.95
CA ALA A 198 24.26 1.80 12.69
C ALA A 198 24.29 2.33 11.25
N ASN A 199 23.89 1.51 10.26
CA ASN A 199 24.10 1.77 8.85
C ASN A 199 22.80 1.74 8.02
N ARG A 200 21.64 2.04 8.63
CA ARG A 200 20.33 1.85 8.00
C ARG A 200 20.22 2.44 6.61
N ARG A 201 20.67 3.68 6.41
CA ARG A 201 20.59 4.33 5.11
C ARG A 201 21.48 3.68 4.06
N SER A 202 22.75 3.40 4.36
CA SER A 202 23.65 2.78 3.41
C SER A 202 23.28 1.33 3.11
N LEU A 203 22.80 0.59 4.11
CA LEU A 203 22.32 -0.78 3.93
C LEU A 203 21.07 -0.81 3.04
N CYS A 204 20.08 0.03 3.31
CA CYS A 204 18.88 0.13 2.47
C CYS A 204 19.20 0.57 1.04
N ARG A 205 20.19 1.47 0.86
CA ARG A 205 20.66 1.84 -0.48
C ARG A 205 21.28 0.66 -1.22
N LEU A 206 22.13 -0.11 -0.55
CA LEU A 206 22.71 -1.34 -1.13
C LEU A 206 21.61 -2.32 -1.59
N LEU A 207 20.51 -2.42 -0.83
CA LEU A 207 19.37 -3.24 -1.21
C LEU A 207 18.66 -2.67 -2.44
N TRP A 208 18.48 -1.36 -2.55
CA TRP A 208 17.94 -0.73 -3.75
C TRP A 208 18.78 -1.06 -5.00
N GLU A 209 20.09 -0.88 -4.90
CA GLU A 209 21.04 -1.13 -5.99
C GLU A 209 21.08 -2.61 -6.44
N THR A 210 20.95 -3.53 -5.47
CA THR A 210 21.03 -4.97 -5.75
C THR A 210 19.69 -5.58 -6.15
N TRP A 211 18.57 -5.01 -5.70
CA TRP A 211 17.22 -5.52 -6.00
C TRP A 211 16.65 -4.97 -7.30
N SER A 212 17.14 -3.81 -7.73
CA SER A 212 16.80 -3.21 -9.03
C SER A 212 18.07 -2.83 -9.78
N PRO A 213 18.86 -3.80 -10.24
CA PRO A 213 20.23 -3.55 -10.77
C PRO A 213 20.24 -2.74 -12.06
N THR A 214 19.12 -2.74 -12.80
CA THR A 214 18.98 -1.99 -14.05
C THR A 214 18.43 -0.57 -13.84
N TRP A 215 17.89 -0.28 -12.67
CA TRP A 215 17.33 1.03 -12.35
C TRP A 215 18.41 2.05 -11.95
N LYS A 216 18.35 3.23 -12.54
CA LYS A 216 19.28 4.34 -12.28
C LYS A 216 18.56 5.44 -11.50
N PHE A 217 18.38 5.22 -10.20
CA PHE A 217 17.86 6.24 -9.31
C PHE A 217 18.93 7.28 -8.93
N THR A 218 18.48 8.48 -8.57
CA THR A 218 19.35 9.56 -8.11
C THR A 218 19.52 9.55 -6.60
N ASP A 219 20.57 10.21 -6.11
CA ASP A 219 20.76 10.44 -4.67
C ASP A 219 19.58 11.22 -4.06
N GLU A 220 19.02 12.16 -4.80
CA GLU A 220 17.86 12.94 -4.35
C GLU A 220 16.62 12.02 -4.17
N GLU A 221 16.35 11.15 -5.14
CA GLU A 221 15.22 10.20 -5.06
C GLU A 221 15.38 9.26 -3.87
N TYR A 222 16.57 8.70 -3.67
CA TYR A 222 16.86 7.85 -2.53
C TYR A 222 16.75 8.60 -1.20
N ASN A 223 17.35 9.79 -1.08
CA ASN A 223 17.37 10.56 0.15
C ASN A 223 15.98 11.01 0.60
N LYS A 224 15.06 11.29 -0.33
CA LYS A 224 13.65 11.59 -0.01
C LYS A 224 12.98 10.43 0.74
N THR A 225 13.24 9.21 0.36
CA THR A 225 12.73 8.00 1.02
C THR A 225 13.50 7.66 2.29
N ALA A 226 14.82 7.83 2.28
CA ALA A 226 15.68 7.43 3.40
C ALA A 226 15.34 8.13 4.73
N VAL A 227 14.68 9.29 4.68
CA VAL A 227 14.14 9.97 5.88
C VAL A 227 13.13 9.10 6.62
N SER A 228 12.36 8.26 5.92
CA SER A 228 11.39 7.35 6.54
C SER A 228 12.04 6.27 7.39
N PHE A 229 13.29 5.91 7.13
CA PHE A 229 14.05 4.93 7.89
C PHE A 229 14.56 5.47 9.24
N ASP A 230 14.49 6.79 9.47
CA ASP A 230 14.81 7.41 10.75
C ASP A 230 13.68 7.24 11.79
N ASN A 231 12.59 6.62 11.41
CA ASN A 231 11.52 6.23 12.32
C ASN A 231 12.09 5.41 13.49
N PRO A 232 11.75 5.73 14.77
CA PRO A 232 12.29 5.05 15.94
C PRO A 232 11.93 3.56 16.01
N ASP A 233 10.84 3.15 15.36
CA ASP A 233 10.37 1.76 15.35
C ASP A 233 10.96 0.94 14.18
N PHE A 234 11.65 1.60 13.21
CA PHE A 234 12.08 0.98 11.97
C PHE A 234 12.94 -0.27 12.19
N VAL A 235 14.00 -0.15 13.00
CA VAL A 235 14.95 -1.26 13.22
C VAL A 235 14.25 -2.45 13.85
N ASP A 236 13.49 -2.22 14.92
CA ASP A 236 12.83 -3.29 15.67
C ASP A 236 11.78 -4.00 14.81
N VAL A 237 10.96 -3.25 14.07
CA VAL A 237 9.94 -3.81 13.15
C VAL A 237 10.59 -4.62 12.03
N VAL A 238 11.66 -4.12 11.40
CA VAL A 238 12.37 -4.84 10.33
C VAL A 238 12.98 -6.13 10.86
N ILE A 239 13.71 -6.06 11.96
CA ILE A 239 14.35 -7.24 12.57
C ILE A 239 13.31 -8.27 12.99
N HIS A 240 12.23 -7.82 13.64
CA HIS A 240 11.15 -8.72 14.03
C HIS A 240 10.52 -9.42 12.82
N SER A 241 10.19 -8.65 11.75
CA SER A 241 9.59 -9.22 10.54
C SER A 241 10.40 -10.35 9.94
N TYR A 242 11.71 -10.19 9.82
CA TYR A 242 12.58 -11.22 9.23
C TYR A 242 12.88 -12.39 10.18
N ARG A 243 12.90 -12.16 11.49
CA ARG A 243 13.02 -13.25 12.49
C ARG A 243 11.73 -14.07 12.60
N HIS A 244 10.57 -13.41 12.60
CA HIS A 244 9.28 -14.09 12.69
C HIS A 244 9.04 -15.04 11.51
N ARG A 245 9.43 -14.67 10.29
CA ARG A 245 9.26 -15.49 9.07
C ARG A 245 9.83 -16.89 9.18
N ILE A 246 10.88 -17.07 9.97
CA ILE A 246 11.57 -18.35 10.15
C ILE A 246 11.51 -18.80 11.62
N ARG A 247 10.55 -18.31 12.37
CA ARG A 247 10.24 -18.70 13.76
C ARG A 247 11.35 -18.36 14.79
N ASN A 248 12.22 -17.40 14.48
CA ASN A 248 13.26 -16.91 15.40
C ASN A 248 12.80 -15.75 16.28
N ALA A 249 11.54 -15.33 16.15
CA ALA A 249 10.85 -14.41 17.05
C ALA A 249 9.37 -14.79 17.17
N PRO A 250 8.76 -14.69 18.35
CA PRO A 250 7.33 -14.90 18.50
C PRO A 250 6.56 -13.72 17.89
N GLY A 251 5.38 -13.97 17.31
CA GLY A 251 4.43 -12.95 16.94
C GLY A 251 3.60 -12.47 18.14
N GLU A 252 2.73 -11.48 17.92
CA GLU A 252 1.74 -11.07 18.92
C GLU A 252 0.68 -12.18 19.09
N PRO A 253 0.32 -12.57 20.33
CA PRO A 253 -0.66 -13.62 20.57
C PRO A 253 -2.01 -13.39 19.89
N ARG A 254 -2.43 -12.14 19.72
CA ARG A 254 -3.69 -11.80 19.05
C ARG A 254 -3.71 -12.16 17.55
N PHE A 255 -2.55 -12.38 16.94
CA PHE A 255 -2.43 -12.74 15.53
C PHE A 255 -2.15 -14.22 15.28
N GLU A 256 -1.97 -15.04 16.33
CA GLU A 256 -1.66 -16.48 16.17
C GLU A 256 -2.69 -17.22 15.29
N GLU A 257 -3.98 -16.98 15.48
CA GLU A 257 -5.01 -17.63 14.67
C GLU A 257 -4.99 -17.13 13.23
N MET A 258 -4.77 -15.83 13.02
CA MET A 258 -4.61 -15.28 11.68
C MET A 258 -3.39 -15.88 10.96
N GLU A 259 -2.25 -16.01 11.63
CA GLU A 259 -1.06 -16.65 11.06
C GLU A 259 -1.32 -18.12 10.70
N ARG A 260 -2.09 -18.89 11.53
CA ARG A 260 -2.50 -20.27 11.18
C ARG A 260 -3.39 -20.32 9.93
N VAL A 261 -4.26 -19.36 9.74
CA VAL A 261 -5.07 -19.23 8.52
C VAL A 261 -4.18 -18.89 7.33
N LEU A 262 -3.27 -17.94 7.48
CA LEU A 262 -2.36 -17.48 6.42
C LEU A 262 -1.37 -18.57 6.00
N ALA A 263 -0.90 -19.40 6.93
CA ALA A 263 -0.02 -20.56 6.64
C ALA A 263 -0.64 -21.56 5.66
N LYS A 264 -1.97 -21.67 5.62
CA LYS A 264 -2.70 -22.48 4.65
C LYS A 264 -2.74 -21.86 3.24
N ARG A 265 -2.20 -20.65 3.08
CA ARG A 265 -2.14 -19.90 1.83
C ARG A 265 -3.51 -19.76 1.16
N PRO A 266 -4.50 -19.13 1.85
CA PRO A 266 -5.84 -18.98 1.31
C PRO A 266 -5.82 -18.27 -0.04
N PRO A 267 -6.61 -18.72 -1.05
CA PRO A 267 -6.66 -18.08 -2.34
C PRO A 267 -7.25 -16.66 -2.23
N ILE A 268 -6.85 -15.80 -3.15
CA ILE A 268 -7.41 -14.46 -3.29
C ILE A 268 -8.57 -14.51 -4.28
N ASP A 269 -9.77 -14.23 -3.79
CA ASP A 269 -11.02 -14.31 -4.56
C ASP A 269 -11.60 -12.92 -4.84
N VAL A 270 -10.78 -12.06 -5.44
CA VAL A 270 -11.19 -10.76 -5.97
C VAL A 270 -10.55 -10.54 -7.34
N PRO A 271 -11.16 -9.74 -8.24
CA PRO A 271 -10.57 -9.40 -9.52
C PRO A 271 -9.15 -8.87 -9.36
N THR A 272 -8.17 -9.58 -9.91
CA THR A 272 -6.74 -9.30 -9.69
C THR A 272 -5.97 -9.27 -11.00
N ILE A 273 -5.09 -8.26 -11.15
CA ILE A 273 -4.02 -8.27 -12.14
C ILE A 273 -2.70 -8.47 -11.41
N VAL A 274 -1.86 -9.36 -11.93
CA VAL A 274 -0.52 -9.61 -11.39
C VAL A 274 0.53 -9.07 -12.34
N LEU A 275 1.49 -8.30 -11.80
CA LEU A 275 2.63 -7.77 -12.52
C LEU A 275 3.91 -8.47 -12.07
N HIS A 276 4.70 -8.97 -13.01
CA HIS A 276 5.97 -9.62 -12.73
C HIS A 276 7.13 -8.85 -13.37
N PRO A 277 8.07 -8.31 -12.58
CA PRO A 277 9.29 -7.69 -13.10
C PRO A 277 10.26 -8.74 -13.65
N THR A 278 11.01 -8.41 -14.71
CA THR A 278 12.01 -9.34 -15.27
C THR A 278 13.37 -9.26 -14.62
N ASP A 279 13.68 -8.12 -13.98
CA ASP A 279 15.02 -7.79 -13.48
C ASP A 279 15.06 -7.64 -11.95
N ASP A 280 14.08 -8.25 -11.25
CA ASP A 280 14.04 -8.24 -9.79
C ASP A 280 15.16 -9.10 -9.19
N GLY A 281 16.11 -8.45 -8.53
CA GLY A 281 17.24 -9.12 -7.87
C GLY A 281 16.86 -9.97 -6.66
N VAL A 282 15.63 -9.86 -6.15
CA VAL A 282 15.12 -10.66 -5.03
C VAL A 282 14.36 -11.88 -5.53
N THR A 283 13.37 -11.69 -6.39
CA THR A 283 12.50 -12.78 -6.84
C THR A 283 13.06 -13.50 -8.07
N GLY A 284 13.98 -12.87 -8.77
CA GLY A 284 14.51 -13.35 -10.04
C GLY A 284 13.52 -13.21 -11.19
N ARG A 285 13.91 -13.69 -12.36
CA ARG A 285 13.04 -13.66 -13.54
C ARG A 285 11.80 -14.54 -13.34
N PRO A 286 10.59 -14.03 -13.62
CA PRO A 286 9.37 -14.81 -13.42
C PRO A 286 9.30 -16.02 -14.35
N SER A 287 8.68 -17.09 -13.86
CA SER A 287 8.37 -18.24 -14.71
C SER A 287 7.45 -17.82 -15.87
N PRO A 288 7.65 -18.31 -17.08
CA PRO A 288 6.69 -18.13 -18.17
C PRO A 288 5.35 -18.81 -17.89
N ASN A 289 5.34 -19.81 -17.00
CA ASN A 289 4.14 -20.54 -16.62
C ASN A 289 3.31 -19.77 -15.59
N ALA A 290 2.03 -19.54 -15.90
CA ALA A 290 1.08 -18.84 -15.04
C ALA A 290 0.43 -19.73 -13.97
N ALA A 291 0.76 -21.02 -13.88
CA ALA A 291 0.05 -21.97 -13.02
C ALA A 291 0.02 -21.56 -11.53
N ALA A 292 1.12 -20.99 -11.02
CA ALA A 292 1.17 -20.52 -9.65
C ALA A 292 0.23 -19.32 -9.40
N ASP A 293 0.13 -18.39 -10.36
CA ASP A 293 -0.77 -17.25 -10.25
C ASP A 293 -2.24 -17.71 -10.37
N THR A 294 -2.56 -18.57 -11.33
CA THR A 294 -3.92 -19.14 -11.48
C THR A 294 -4.38 -19.95 -10.26
N ALA A 295 -3.46 -20.62 -9.58
CA ALA A 295 -3.79 -21.38 -8.37
C ALA A 295 -4.07 -20.49 -7.16
N ASN A 296 -3.41 -19.32 -7.08
CA ASN A 296 -3.54 -18.43 -5.93
C ASN A 296 -4.61 -17.33 -6.11
N PHE A 297 -4.99 -17.01 -7.36
CA PHE A 297 -5.95 -15.94 -7.69
C PHE A 297 -7.13 -16.54 -8.47
N SER A 298 -8.24 -16.81 -7.78
CA SER A 298 -9.41 -17.45 -8.41
C SER A 298 -10.12 -16.54 -9.43
N GLN A 299 -9.93 -15.22 -9.33
CA GLN A 299 -10.40 -14.21 -10.28
C GLN A 299 -9.23 -13.47 -10.92
N LEU A 300 -8.25 -14.20 -11.44
CA LEU A 300 -7.14 -13.62 -12.17
C LEU A 300 -7.63 -13.00 -13.50
N VAL A 301 -7.62 -11.67 -13.57
CA VAL A 301 -8.04 -10.91 -14.75
C VAL A 301 -6.95 -10.92 -15.81
N ASP A 302 -5.70 -10.69 -15.38
CA ASP A 302 -4.56 -10.63 -16.28
C ASP A 302 -3.24 -10.89 -15.53
N ARG A 303 -2.24 -11.33 -16.27
CA ARG A 303 -0.88 -11.57 -15.82
C ARG A 303 0.09 -10.91 -16.78
N ARG A 304 0.84 -9.91 -16.31
CA ARG A 304 1.72 -9.10 -17.15
C ARG A 304 3.17 -9.28 -16.74
N ILE A 305 4.01 -9.57 -17.71
CA ILE A 305 5.47 -9.52 -17.54
C ILE A 305 5.91 -8.11 -17.93
N VAL A 306 6.63 -7.44 -17.03
CA VAL A 306 7.10 -6.07 -17.23
C VAL A 306 8.60 -6.08 -17.44
N GLU A 307 9.00 -5.97 -18.71
CA GLU A 307 10.41 -6.02 -19.09
C GLU A 307 11.20 -4.81 -18.59
N GLY A 308 12.42 -5.06 -18.12
CA GLY A 308 13.32 -4.04 -17.61
C GLY A 308 12.80 -3.35 -16.33
N ALA A 309 11.98 -4.04 -15.55
CA ALA A 309 11.57 -3.63 -14.23
C ALA A 309 12.28 -4.49 -13.18
N GLY A 310 12.78 -3.85 -12.15
CA GLY A 310 13.32 -4.51 -10.95
C GLY A 310 12.29 -4.57 -9.82
N HIS A 311 12.78 -4.64 -8.59
CA HIS A 311 11.96 -4.81 -7.39
C HIS A 311 11.04 -3.62 -7.08
N PHE A 312 11.51 -2.40 -7.35
CA PHE A 312 10.80 -1.15 -7.05
C PHE A 312 9.93 -0.70 -8.23
N MET A 313 9.15 -1.62 -8.79
CA MET A 313 8.38 -1.41 -10.02
C MET A 313 7.51 -0.13 -10.01
N PRO A 314 6.85 0.30 -8.91
CA PRO A 314 6.10 1.55 -8.93
C PRO A 314 6.95 2.79 -9.23
N ARG A 315 8.25 2.73 -8.91
CA ARG A 315 9.22 3.78 -9.22
C ARG A 315 9.77 3.64 -10.63
N GLU A 316 10.07 2.42 -11.03
CA GLU A 316 10.75 2.10 -12.30
C GLU A 316 9.81 2.16 -13.51
N LYS A 317 8.60 1.66 -13.34
CA LYS A 317 7.56 1.52 -14.38
C LYS A 317 6.18 1.99 -13.89
N PRO A 318 6.04 3.24 -13.45
CA PRO A 318 4.80 3.76 -12.86
C PRO A 318 3.59 3.60 -13.78
N ASP A 319 3.79 3.73 -15.10
CA ASP A 319 2.72 3.60 -16.10
C ASP A 319 2.18 2.16 -16.18
N ALA A 320 3.04 1.15 -16.03
CA ALA A 320 2.60 -0.25 -16.00
C ALA A 320 1.68 -0.51 -14.79
N VAL A 321 2.04 0.05 -13.62
CA VAL A 321 1.26 -0.10 -12.38
C VAL A 321 -0.05 0.67 -12.46
N SER A 322 -0.03 1.93 -12.89
CA SER A 322 -1.25 2.74 -13.00
C SER A 322 -2.21 2.20 -14.06
N THR A 323 -1.70 1.73 -15.21
CA THR A 323 -2.52 1.09 -16.26
C THR A 323 -3.19 -0.18 -15.73
N ALA A 324 -2.45 -1.05 -15.04
CA ALA A 324 -3.02 -2.27 -14.47
C ALA A 324 -4.13 -1.96 -13.46
N LEU A 325 -3.94 -0.94 -12.61
CA LEU A 325 -4.96 -0.48 -11.67
C LEU A 325 -6.21 0.02 -12.39
N LEU A 326 -6.05 0.87 -13.40
CA LEU A 326 -7.19 1.37 -14.19
C LEU A 326 -7.92 0.24 -14.91
N ASP A 327 -7.19 -0.75 -15.43
CA ASP A 327 -7.79 -1.88 -16.15
C ASP A 327 -8.61 -2.76 -15.21
N VAL A 328 -8.04 -3.19 -14.06
CA VAL A 328 -8.79 -4.02 -13.11
C VAL A 328 -9.99 -3.29 -12.52
N LEU A 329 -9.89 -1.98 -12.29
CA LEU A 329 -11.01 -1.18 -11.77
C LEU A 329 -12.16 -1.04 -12.77
N ARG A 330 -11.89 -1.10 -14.09
CA ARG A 330 -12.94 -1.13 -15.11
C ARG A 330 -13.75 -2.42 -15.14
N THR A 331 -13.14 -3.55 -14.75
CA THR A 331 -13.83 -4.85 -14.70
C THR A 331 -14.82 -4.95 -13.54
N THR A 332 -14.78 -4.01 -12.59
CA THR A 332 -15.54 -4.08 -11.34
C THR A 332 -16.64 -3.02 -11.21
N LYS A 333 -17.00 -2.35 -12.30
CA LYS A 333 -18.09 -1.35 -12.33
C LYS A 333 -19.47 -1.98 -12.20
#